data_4d84461e578695706f2aeb2242b4167a
#
_entry.id   4d84461e578695706f2aeb2242b4167a
#
_cell.length_a   1.000
_cell.length_b   1.000
_cell.length_c   1.000
_cell.angle_alpha   90.00
_cell.angle_beta   90.00
_cell.angle_gamma   90.00
#
_symmetry.space_group_name_H-M   'P 1'
#
loop_
_entity.id
_entity.type
_entity.pdbx_description
1 polymer ?
#
loop_
_entity_poly.entity_id
_entity_poly.type
_entity_poly.pdbx_seq_one_letter_code
_entity_poly.pdbx_strand_id
1 'polypeptide(L)'
;MTYCVGIRLNAGLVFLSDSRTNAGMDQIGTFRKMMVYEKAGDRFMVMLSAGNLSISQSVREILQVEKLDNGDGEPITMWNAKSMFDAVRVLGSAVRRVYGQDGQSLKAAGIDFNCSMIFGGQIKGEAMRMFLVYSAGNFIEATRETCFFQVGESKYGKPILDRVLTPRTPLDEAAKCALVSMDSTLKSNLSVGLPLDLLVYEAGSLQSSQIVCIDEQNPYFQMIHNTWGQRLREVFESIDDPRWDGSSSTHPLMSPLQRHEPVRKITHPGERIV
;
A
#
# COMPACT_ATOMS: atom_id res chain seq x y z
N MET A 1 3.84 -5.62 11.62
CA MET A 1 3.03 -4.77 10.70
C MET A 1 3.30 -5.18 9.26
N THR A 2 2.64 -4.62 8.30
CA THR A 2 2.71 -4.94 6.87
C THR A 2 2.79 -3.64 6.10
N TYR A 3 3.45 -3.62 4.95
CA TYR A 3 3.28 -2.56 3.98
C TYR A 3 3.03 -3.14 2.59
N CYS A 4 1.86 -2.84 2.04
CA CYS A 4 1.52 -3.18 0.67
C CYS A 4 1.06 -1.92 -0.08
N VAL A 5 1.42 -1.84 -1.36
CA VAL A 5 0.99 -0.78 -2.26
C VAL A 5 0.54 -1.37 -3.60
N GLY A 6 -0.58 -0.88 -4.10
CA GLY A 6 -1.07 -1.12 -5.46
C GLY A 6 -1.20 0.20 -6.19
N ILE A 7 -0.75 0.26 -7.43
CA ILE A 7 -0.73 1.45 -8.27
C ILE A 7 -1.45 1.13 -9.58
N ARG A 8 -2.42 1.99 -9.97
CA ARG A 8 -3.18 1.89 -11.21
C ARG A 8 -2.81 3.03 -12.15
N LEU A 9 -2.22 2.69 -13.27
CA LEU A 9 -1.75 3.63 -14.29
C LEU A 9 -2.50 3.40 -15.60
N ASN A 10 -2.37 4.32 -16.56
CA ASN A 10 -2.93 4.10 -17.89
C ASN A 10 -2.30 2.89 -18.59
N ALA A 11 -1.00 2.63 -18.35
CA ALA A 11 -0.25 1.54 -18.95
C ALA A 11 -0.42 0.18 -18.26
N GLY A 12 -0.91 0.14 -17.01
CA GLY A 12 -1.01 -1.12 -16.28
C GLY A 12 -1.13 -0.95 -14.77
N LEU A 13 -0.77 -2.01 -14.05
CA LEU A 13 -0.79 -2.08 -12.58
C LEU A 13 0.60 -2.43 -12.05
N VAL A 14 0.94 -1.86 -10.90
CA VAL A 14 2.11 -2.26 -10.12
C VAL A 14 1.66 -2.64 -8.72
N PHE A 15 2.11 -3.79 -8.22
CA PHE A 15 1.85 -4.27 -6.88
C PHE A 15 3.16 -4.56 -6.16
N LEU A 16 3.27 -4.12 -4.92
CA LEU A 16 4.43 -4.39 -4.08
C LEU A 16 3.96 -4.72 -2.66
N SER A 17 4.54 -5.76 -2.08
CA SER A 17 4.30 -6.12 -0.68
C SER A 17 5.58 -6.57 0.00
N ASP A 18 5.68 -6.33 1.31
CA ASP A 18 6.63 -7.05 2.16
C ASP A 18 6.11 -8.46 2.45
N SER A 19 6.96 -9.32 2.97
CA SER A 19 6.58 -10.67 3.38
C SER A 19 6.85 -10.96 4.86
N ARG A 20 7.41 -10.00 5.61
CA ARG A 20 7.68 -10.19 7.04
C ARG A 20 6.39 -10.29 7.85
N THR A 21 6.33 -11.26 8.74
CA THR A 21 5.28 -11.40 9.76
C THR A 21 5.91 -11.44 11.14
N ASN A 22 5.27 -10.76 12.09
CA ASN A 22 5.73 -10.70 13.48
C ASN A 22 4.58 -11.18 14.38
N ALA A 23 4.83 -12.22 15.15
CA ALA A 23 3.97 -12.67 16.25
C ALA A 23 4.69 -12.35 17.58
N GLY A 24 4.68 -11.05 17.97
CA GLY A 24 5.50 -10.54 19.07
C GLY A 24 6.87 -10.04 18.60
N MET A 25 7.78 -9.70 19.55
CA MET A 25 9.07 -9.11 19.21
C MET A 25 10.10 -10.13 18.69
N ASP A 26 9.97 -11.41 19.09
CA ASP A 26 10.97 -12.45 18.84
C ASP A 26 10.56 -13.52 17.82
N GLN A 27 9.29 -13.48 17.36
CA GLN A 27 8.79 -14.44 16.39
C GLN A 27 8.64 -13.79 15.01
N ILE A 28 9.75 -13.69 14.28
CA ILE A 28 9.78 -13.19 12.91
C ILE A 28 9.63 -14.39 11.98
N GLY A 29 8.63 -14.34 11.12
CA GLY A 29 8.39 -15.31 10.06
C GLY A 29 8.24 -14.64 8.71
N THR A 30 8.21 -15.44 7.66
CA THR A 30 7.94 -14.99 6.30
C THR A 30 6.60 -15.54 5.85
N PHE A 31 5.71 -14.66 5.39
CA PHE A 31 4.44 -15.03 4.80
C PHE A 31 4.12 -14.13 3.61
N ARG A 32 3.87 -14.74 2.46
CA ARG A 32 3.57 -13.99 1.25
C ARG A 32 2.18 -13.34 1.33
N LYS A 33 2.15 -12.03 1.19
CA LYS A 33 0.95 -11.20 1.27
C LYS A 33 0.30 -10.98 -0.09
N MET A 34 1.03 -11.28 -1.17
CA MET A 34 0.56 -11.24 -2.54
C MET A 34 0.03 -12.60 -2.98
N MET A 35 -1.13 -12.60 -3.64
CA MET A 35 -1.73 -13.75 -4.30
C MET A 35 -2.14 -13.36 -5.72
N VAL A 36 -1.84 -14.23 -6.68
CA VAL A 36 -2.13 -14.01 -8.10
C VAL A 36 -3.12 -15.08 -8.58
N TYR A 37 -4.17 -14.64 -9.24
CA TYR A 37 -5.15 -15.47 -9.97
C TYR A 37 -4.94 -15.22 -11.44
N GLU A 38 -4.41 -16.19 -12.16
CA GLU A 38 -4.09 -16.07 -13.56
C GLU A 38 -4.69 -17.22 -14.37
N LYS A 39 -5.43 -16.87 -15.41
CA LYS A 39 -5.80 -17.75 -16.50
C LYS A 39 -5.44 -17.02 -17.78
N ALA A 40 -4.28 -17.37 -18.35
CA ALA A 40 -3.67 -16.67 -19.46
C ALA A 40 -4.67 -16.45 -20.63
N GLY A 41 -4.73 -15.22 -21.12
CA GLY A 41 -5.65 -14.80 -22.18
C GLY A 41 -7.12 -14.65 -21.78
N ASP A 42 -7.49 -14.90 -20.51
CA ASP A 42 -8.85 -14.75 -19.98
C ASP A 42 -8.91 -13.74 -18.86
N ARG A 43 -8.10 -13.90 -17.81
CA ARG A 43 -8.07 -13.01 -16.64
C ARG A 43 -6.75 -13.00 -15.93
N PHE A 44 -6.45 -11.87 -15.35
CA PHE A 44 -5.32 -11.66 -14.45
C PHE A 44 -5.77 -10.81 -13.27
N MET A 45 -5.60 -11.30 -12.05
CA MET A 45 -6.01 -10.60 -10.84
C MET A 45 -4.97 -10.80 -9.74
N VAL A 46 -4.73 -9.77 -8.96
CA VAL A 46 -3.80 -9.75 -7.83
C VAL A 46 -4.51 -9.29 -6.57
N MET A 47 -4.23 -9.94 -5.47
CA MET A 47 -4.68 -9.56 -4.14
C MET A 47 -3.48 -9.38 -3.21
N LEU A 48 -3.39 -8.22 -2.57
CA LEU A 48 -2.49 -7.95 -1.45
C LEU A 48 -3.29 -7.89 -0.17
N SER A 49 -2.75 -8.40 0.94
CA SER A 49 -3.46 -8.43 2.22
C SER A 49 -2.62 -7.87 3.37
N ALA A 50 -3.28 -7.13 4.26
CA ALA A 50 -2.73 -6.59 5.50
C ALA A 50 -3.71 -6.80 6.66
N GLY A 51 -3.20 -6.80 7.89
CA GLY A 51 -3.97 -7.00 9.11
C GLY A 51 -3.72 -8.36 9.74
N ASN A 52 -4.73 -8.97 10.34
CA ASN A 52 -4.62 -10.25 11.01
C ASN A 52 -4.39 -11.37 9.97
N LEU A 53 -3.31 -12.14 10.18
CA LEU A 53 -2.90 -13.18 9.24
C LEU A 53 -3.91 -14.33 9.17
N SER A 54 -4.51 -14.77 10.30
CA SER A 54 -5.49 -15.84 10.30
C SER A 54 -6.72 -15.48 9.47
N ILE A 55 -7.20 -14.23 9.56
CA ILE A 55 -8.31 -13.73 8.75
C ILE A 55 -7.94 -13.75 7.27
N SER A 56 -6.75 -13.24 6.91
CA SER A 56 -6.28 -13.22 5.52
C SER A 56 -6.14 -14.62 4.93
N GLN A 57 -5.67 -15.60 5.73
CA GLN A 57 -5.57 -17.00 5.32
C GLN A 57 -6.95 -17.62 5.12
N SER A 58 -7.87 -17.42 6.05
CA SER A 58 -9.26 -17.93 5.94
C SER A 58 -9.97 -17.36 4.71
N VAL A 59 -9.80 -16.07 4.41
CA VAL A 59 -10.32 -15.44 3.18
C VAL A 59 -9.73 -16.10 1.93
N ARG A 60 -8.42 -16.35 1.90
CA ARG A 60 -7.75 -17.02 0.77
C ARG A 60 -8.30 -18.43 0.56
N GLU A 61 -8.46 -19.19 1.63
CA GLU A 61 -8.99 -20.55 1.58
C GLU A 61 -10.42 -20.57 1.01
N ILE A 62 -11.29 -19.69 1.51
CA ILE A 62 -12.65 -19.56 0.99
C ILE A 62 -12.64 -19.28 -0.51
N LEU A 63 -11.78 -18.37 -0.98
CA LEU A 63 -11.71 -18.02 -2.41
C LEU A 63 -11.18 -19.14 -3.30
N GLN A 64 -10.44 -20.10 -2.75
CA GLN A 64 -9.88 -21.22 -3.51
C GLN A 64 -10.81 -22.43 -3.52
N VAL A 65 -11.45 -22.74 -2.39
CA VAL A 65 -12.15 -24.00 -2.18
C VAL A 65 -13.67 -23.85 -2.33
N GLU A 66 -14.21 -22.69 -1.94
CA GLU A 66 -15.65 -22.51 -1.81
C GLU A 66 -16.26 -21.76 -2.98
N LYS A 67 -17.45 -22.21 -3.35
CA LYS A 67 -18.35 -21.49 -4.24
C LYS A 67 -19.20 -20.54 -3.39
N LEU A 68 -19.10 -19.24 -3.62
CA LEU A 68 -19.92 -18.26 -2.93
C LEU A 68 -21.28 -18.14 -3.63
N ASP A 69 -22.34 -18.51 -2.93
CA ASP A 69 -23.71 -18.37 -3.39
C ASP A 69 -24.12 -16.89 -3.31
N ASN A 70 -24.59 -16.35 -4.44
CA ASN A 70 -25.13 -14.98 -4.52
C ASN A 70 -26.65 -14.93 -4.46
N GLY A 71 -27.33 -16.05 -4.18
CA GLY A 71 -28.78 -16.12 -4.01
C GLY A 71 -29.60 -16.33 -5.29
N ASP A 72 -29.07 -16.00 -6.48
CA ASP A 72 -29.80 -16.06 -7.75
C ASP A 72 -28.96 -16.73 -8.86
N GLY A 73 -28.68 -18.04 -8.76
CA GLY A 73 -28.08 -18.75 -9.88
C GLY A 73 -26.82 -19.56 -9.55
N GLU A 74 -25.97 -19.80 -10.55
CA GLU A 74 -24.70 -20.49 -10.35
C GLU A 74 -23.76 -19.68 -9.44
N PRO A 75 -23.09 -20.33 -8.47
CA PRO A 75 -22.18 -19.66 -7.57
C PRO A 75 -21.06 -18.94 -8.32
N ILE A 76 -20.83 -17.66 -7.99
CA ILE A 76 -19.77 -16.87 -8.60
C ILE A 76 -18.47 -17.10 -7.82
N THR A 77 -17.38 -17.29 -8.58
CA THR A 77 -16.02 -17.50 -8.09
C THR A 77 -15.06 -16.50 -8.75
N MET A 78 -13.82 -16.44 -8.31
CA MET A 78 -12.76 -15.68 -9.00
C MET A 78 -12.59 -16.13 -10.45
N TRP A 79 -12.93 -17.38 -10.77
CA TRP A 79 -12.69 -18.00 -12.09
C TRP A 79 -13.83 -17.83 -13.10
N ASN A 80 -15.06 -17.55 -12.63
CA ASN A 80 -16.23 -17.37 -13.50
C ASN A 80 -16.87 -15.98 -13.39
N ALA A 81 -16.33 -15.09 -12.55
CA ALA A 81 -16.77 -13.70 -12.46
C ALA A 81 -16.72 -13.05 -13.86
N LYS A 82 -17.79 -12.36 -14.23
CA LYS A 82 -17.90 -11.72 -15.56
C LYS A 82 -17.23 -10.35 -15.62
N SER A 83 -17.02 -9.73 -14.47
CA SER A 83 -16.41 -8.41 -14.34
C SER A 83 -15.46 -8.35 -13.13
N MET A 84 -14.52 -7.39 -13.16
CA MET A 84 -13.69 -7.09 -12.00
C MET A 84 -14.53 -6.62 -10.81
N PHE A 85 -15.70 -6.01 -11.06
CA PHE A 85 -16.64 -5.65 -10.01
C PHE A 85 -17.28 -6.89 -9.35
N ASP A 86 -17.65 -7.91 -10.14
CA ASP A 86 -18.16 -9.17 -9.58
C ASP A 86 -17.06 -9.88 -8.78
N ALA A 87 -15.82 -9.91 -9.29
CA ALA A 87 -14.70 -10.52 -8.60
C ALA A 87 -14.42 -9.85 -7.23
N VAL A 88 -14.46 -8.51 -7.15
CA VAL A 88 -14.26 -7.83 -5.84
C VAL A 88 -15.46 -8.04 -4.91
N ARG A 89 -16.68 -8.23 -5.43
CA ARG A 89 -17.83 -8.63 -4.61
C ARG A 89 -17.66 -10.03 -4.01
N VAL A 90 -17.12 -10.97 -4.79
CA VAL A 90 -16.75 -12.29 -4.29
C VAL A 90 -15.76 -12.18 -3.15
N LEU A 91 -14.69 -11.38 -3.31
CA LEU A 91 -13.74 -11.12 -2.23
C LEU A 91 -14.41 -10.51 -0.99
N GLY A 92 -15.25 -9.47 -1.16
CA GLY A 92 -15.98 -8.85 -0.07
C GLY A 92 -16.93 -9.84 0.65
N SER A 93 -17.54 -10.77 -0.07
CA SER A 93 -18.38 -11.82 0.50
C SER A 93 -17.56 -12.83 1.32
N ALA A 94 -16.36 -13.19 0.84
CA ALA A 94 -15.44 -14.05 1.59
C ALA A 94 -15.01 -13.38 2.90
N VAL A 95 -14.68 -12.07 2.90
CA VAL A 95 -14.35 -11.30 4.12
C VAL A 95 -15.53 -11.34 5.11
N ARG A 96 -16.76 -11.06 4.66
CA ARG A 96 -17.95 -11.11 5.52
C ARG A 96 -18.23 -12.51 6.08
N ARG A 97 -17.94 -13.54 5.30
CA ARG A 97 -18.10 -14.92 5.77
C ARG A 97 -17.13 -15.26 6.90
N VAL A 98 -15.85 -14.90 6.76
CA VAL A 98 -14.86 -15.06 7.86
C VAL A 98 -15.27 -14.24 9.07
N TYR A 99 -15.77 -13.01 8.88
CA TYR A 99 -16.30 -12.21 9.97
C TYR A 99 -17.47 -12.91 10.70
N GLY A 100 -18.38 -13.52 9.96
CA GLY A 100 -19.51 -14.27 10.52
C GLY A 100 -19.07 -15.52 11.32
N GLN A 101 -17.98 -16.17 10.91
CA GLN A 101 -17.43 -17.35 11.57
C GLN A 101 -16.60 -17.00 12.82
N ASP A 102 -15.68 -16.05 12.69
CA ASP A 102 -14.62 -15.79 13.68
C ASP A 102 -14.81 -14.49 14.46
N GLY A 103 -15.61 -13.54 13.93
CA GLY A 103 -15.68 -12.19 14.47
C GLY A 103 -16.14 -12.10 15.92
N GLN A 104 -17.09 -12.95 16.34
CA GLN A 104 -17.55 -13.01 17.73
C GLN A 104 -16.47 -13.55 18.67
N SER A 105 -15.77 -14.60 18.26
CA SER A 105 -14.69 -15.22 19.03
C SER A 105 -13.49 -14.29 19.17
N LEU A 106 -13.11 -13.57 18.10
CA LEU A 106 -12.06 -12.57 18.13
C LEU A 106 -12.41 -11.42 19.09
N LYS A 107 -13.63 -10.91 19.01
CA LYS A 107 -14.12 -9.86 19.90
C LYS A 107 -14.10 -10.30 21.36
N ALA A 108 -14.52 -11.53 21.66
CA ALA A 108 -14.49 -12.09 23.01
C ALA A 108 -13.05 -12.20 23.55
N ALA A 109 -12.07 -12.43 22.67
CA ALA A 109 -10.65 -12.46 23.01
C ALA A 109 -9.98 -11.06 23.03
N GLY A 110 -10.73 -9.97 22.83
CA GLY A 110 -10.19 -8.62 22.77
C GLY A 110 -9.36 -8.32 21.52
N ILE A 111 -9.56 -9.10 20.44
CA ILE A 111 -8.84 -8.96 19.17
C ILE A 111 -9.78 -8.31 18.15
N ASP A 112 -9.35 -7.21 17.56
CA ASP A 112 -10.10 -6.57 16.49
C ASP A 112 -10.06 -7.38 15.19
N PHE A 113 -11.21 -7.47 14.51
CA PHE A 113 -11.28 -8.01 13.15
C PHE A 113 -10.65 -6.99 12.19
N ASN A 114 -9.35 -7.11 11.99
CA ASN A 114 -8.56 -6.20 11.15
C ASN A 114 -8.11 -6.93 9.88
N CYS A 115 -8.66 -6.52 8.76
CA CYS A 115 -8.31 -7.03 7.43
C CYS A 115 -8.52 -5.93 6.40
N SER A 116 -7.49 -5.61 5.65
CA SER A 116 -7.55 -4.70 4.51
C SER A 116 -6.85 -5.33 3.32
N MET A 117 -7.44 -5.21 2.14
CA MET A 117 -6.88 -5.83 0.94
C MET A 117 -6.89 -4.86 -0.23
N ILE A 118 -5.84 -4.90 -1.04
CA ILE A 118 -5.83 -4.29 -2.37
C ILE A 118 -6.09 -5.40 -3.36
N PHE A 119 -7.08 -5.21 -4.23
CA PHE A 119 -7.45 -6.17 -5.25
C PHE A 119 -7.51 -5.47 -6.61
N GLY A 120 -6.79 -5.97 -7.59
CA GLY A 120 -6.80 -5.36 -8.92
C GLY A 120 -6.45 -6.35 -10.00
N GLY A 121 -6.75 -5.99 -11.24
CA GLY A 121 -6.51 -6.85 -12.39
C GLY A 121 -7.37 -6.49 -13.59
N GLN A 122 -7.49 -7.45 -14.49
CA GLN A 122 -8.26 -7.33 -15.71
C GLN A 122 -8.89 -8.66 -16.11
N ILE A 123 -10.12 -8.61 -16.61
CA ILE A 123 -10.81 -9.72 -17.26
C ILE A 123 -10.93 -9.40 -18.74
N LYS A 124 -10.83 -10.40 -19.60
CA LYS A 124 -10.91 -10.26 -21.07
C LYS A 124 -12.18 -9.49 -21.48
N GLY A 125 -11.98 -8.48 -22.30
CA GLY A 125 -13.06 -7.60 -22.79
C GLY A 125 -13.43 -6.46 -21.85
N GLU A 126 -12.81 -6.37 -20.66
CA GLU A 126 -13.04 -5.30 -19.70
C GLU A 126 -11.83 -4.38 -19.52
N ALA A 127 -12.09 -3.20 -18.97
CA ALA A 127 -11.04 -2.30 -18.50
C ALA A 127 -10.36 -2.86 -17.24
N MET A 128 -9.08 -2.59 -17.11
CA MET A 128 -8.30 -2.85 -15.91
C MET A 128 -8.82 -2.01 -14.73
N ARG A 129 -9.01 -2.64 -13.56
CA ARG A 129 -9.56 -2.00 -12.36
C ARG A 129 -8.78 -2.39 -11.11
N MET A 130 -8.82 -1.53 -10.09
CA MET A 130 -8.20 -1.78 -8.80
C MET A 130 -9.07 -1.25 -7.67
N PHE A 131 -9.17 -2.01 -6.59
CA PHE A 131 -10.05 -1.75 -5.45
C PHE A 131 -9.29 -1.84 -4.12
N LEU A 132 -9.72 -1.05 -3.15
CA LEU A 132 -9.38 -1.21 -1.74
C LEU A 132 -10.57 -1.80 -1.01
N VAL A 133 -10.38 -2.98 -0.43
CA VAL A 133 -11.41 -3.73 0.32
C VAL A 133 -11.15 -3.59 1.81
N TYR A 134 -12.18 -3.20 2.54
CA TYR A 134 -12.15 -2.98 3.99
C TYR A 134 -12.59 -4.23 4.76
N SER A 135 -12.38 -4.21 6.08
CA SER A 135 -12.72 -5.31 6.98
C SER A 135 -14.21 -5.66 7.03
N ALA A 136 -15.10 -4.75 6.63
CA ALA A 136 -16.54 -5.02 6.48
C ALA A 136 -16.90 -5.68 5.13
N GLY A 137 -15.90 -5.96 4.26
CA GLY A 137 -16.12 -6.51 2.93
C GLY A 137 -16.69 -5.51 1.91
N ASN A 138 -16.80 -4.24 2.28
CA ASN A 138 -17.08 -3.13 1.35
C ASN A 138 -15.76 -2.66 0.71
N PHE A 139 -15.86 -1.93 -0.39
CA PHE A 139 -14.69 -1.51 -1.14
C PHE A 139 -14.90 -0.18 -1.86
N ILE A 140 -13.79 0.46 -2.20
CA ILE A 140 -13.72 1.62 -3.07
C ILE A 140 -12.84 1.30 -4.28
N GLU A 141 -13.04 2.01 -5.38
CA GLU A 141 -12.26 1.85 -6.61
C GLU A 141 -11.23 2.96 -6.78
N ALA A 142 -10.06 2.63 -7.32
CA ALA A 142 -9.05 3.60 -7.72
C ALA A 142 -9.54 4.43 -8.92
N THR A 143 -9.36 5.73 -8.82
CA THR A 143 -9.73 6.70 -9.85
C THR A 143 -8.49 7.31 -10.53
N ARG A 144 -8.68 8.24 -11.45
CA ARG A 144 -7.57 9.02 -12.01
C ARG A 144 -6.94 9.96 -10.97
N GLU A 145 -7.72 10.44 -10.02
CA GLU A 145 -7.25 11.33 -8.96
C GLU A 145 -6.60 10.56 -7.80
N THR A 146 -7.05 9.31 -7.60
CA THR A 146 -6.51 8.40 -6.58
C THR A 146 -6.01 7.15 -7.30
N CYS A 147 -4.82 7.24 -7.89
CA CYS A 147 -4.28 6.15 -8.71
C CYS A 147 -3.50 5.10 -7.92
N PHE A 148 -3.42 5.18 -6.60
CA PHE A 148 -2.79 4.15 -5.78
C PHE A 148 -3.53 3.94 -4.46
N PHE A 149 -3.36 2.75 -3.90
CA PHE A 149 -3.79 2.39 -2.55
C PHE A 149 -2.62 1.81 -1.76
N GLN A 150 -2.65 2.04 -0.45
CA GLN A 150 -1.73 1.47 0.51
C GLN A 150 -2.52 0.76 1.61
N VAL A 151 -2.02 -0.37 2.11
CA VAL A 151 -2.55 -1.04 3.29
C VAL A 151 -1.43 -1.42 4.24
N GLY A 152 -1.75 -1.43 5.53
CA GLY A 152 -0.76 -1.60 6.59
C GLY A 152 -0.09 -0.28 6.98
N GLU A 153 1.24 -0.23 6.98
CA GLU A 153 2.01 0.95 7.38
C GLU A 153 2.17 1.93 6.22
N SER A 154 1.26 2.87 6.09
CA SER A 154 1.21 3.78 4.94
C SER A 154 1.97 5.10 5.11
N LYS A 155 2.25 5.52 6.35
CA LYS A 155 2.76 6.88 6.65
C LYS A 155 4.07 7.22 5.99
N TYR A 156 5.02 6.30 6.04
CA TYR A 156 6.41 6.57 5.63
C TYR A 156 6.60 6.55 4.12
N GLY A 157 5.82 5.73 3.42
CA GLY A 157 5.90 5.62 1.97
C GLY A 157 5.02 6.61 1.20
N LYS A 158 3.91 7.06 1.80
CA LYS A 158 2.91 7.91 1.13
C LYS A 158 3.48 9.22 0.57
N PRO A 159 4.33 9.98 1.29
CA PRO A 159 4.86 11.25 0.77
C PRO A 159 5.65 11.12 -0.54
N ILE A 160 6.21 9.95 -0.83
CA ILE A 160 6.94 9.66 -2.06
C ILE A 160 5.95 9.41 -3.19
N LEU A 161 4.97 8.55 -2.94
CA LEU A 161 3.94 8.20 -3.93
C LEU A 161 3.15 9.44 -4.37
N ASP A 162 2.71 10.28 -3.42
CA ASP A 162 1.94 11.51 -3.67
C ASP A 162 2.69 12.51 -4.56
N ARG A 163 4.04 12.56 -4.47
CA ARG A 163 4.85 13.51 -5.24
C ARG A 163 5.22 13.03 -6.63
N VAL A 164 5.28 11.72 -6.83
CA VAL A 164 5.85 11.14 -8.06
C VAL A 164 4.78 10.57 -8.97
N LEU A 165 3.75 9.93 -8.38
CA LEU A 165 2.78 9.19 -9.17
C LEU A 165 1.72 10.08 -9.80
N THR A 166 1.48 9.82 -11.07
CA THR A 166 0.34 10.30 -11.84
C THR A 166 -0.21 9.13 -12.67
N PRO A 167 -1.45 9.18 -13.17
CA PRO A 167 -1.98 8.12 -14.04
C PRO A 167 -1.16 7.88 -15.32
N ARG A 168 -0.28 8.81 -15.70
CA ARG A 168 0.56 8.74 -16.90
C ARG A 168 1.98 8.25 -16.61
N THR A 169 2.35 8.06 -15.35
CA THR A 169 3.67 7.58 -14.95
C THR A 169 3.93 6.23 -15.64
N PRO A 170 5.09 6.03 -16.29
CA PRO A 170 5.48 4.75 -16.87
C PRO A 170 5.57 3.64 -15.82
N LEU A 171 5.34 2.39 -16.22
CA LEU A 171 5.32 1.24 -15.30
C LEU A 171 6.64 1.06 -14.54
N ASP A 172 7.78 1.21 -15.23
CA ASP A 172 9.10 1.07 -14.60
C ASP A 172 9.37 2.19 -13.58
N GLU A 173 8.93 3.41 -13.87
CA GLU A 173 9.03 4.53 -12.93
C GLU A 173 8.12 4.34 -11.72
N ALA A 174 6.93 3.79 -11.92
CA ALA A 174 6.02 3.47 -10.82
C ALA A 174 6.56 2.32 -9.95
N ALA A 175 7.16 1.29 -10.56
CA ALA A 175 7.84 0.22 -9.82
C ALA A 175 9.01 0.77 -8.99
N LYS A 176 9.85 1.63 -9.58
CA LYS A 176 10.91 2.34 -8.86
C LYS A 176 10.35 3.18 -7.72
N CYS A 177 9.29 3.95 -7.95
CA CYS A 177 8.63 4.76 -6.92
C CYS A 177 8.09 3.90 -5.77
N ALA A 178 7.47 2.76 -6.07
CA ALA A 178 7.00 1.81 -5.07
C ALA A 178 8.17 1.26 -4.23
N LEU A 179 9.30 0.91 -4.84
CA LEU A 179 10.50 0.43 -4.14
C LEU A 179 11.12 1.51 -3.25
N VAL A 180 11.20 2.75 -3.69
CA VAL A 180 11.67 3.89 -2.87
C VAL A 180 10.73 4.14 -1.69
N SER A 181 9.43 4.05 -1.91
CA SER A 181 8.40 4.13 -0.87
C SER A 181 8.54 2.99 0.17
N MET A 182 8.82 1.77 -0.30
CA MET A 182 9.09 0.62 0.56
C MET A 182 10.38 0.80 1.37
N ASP A 183 11.47 1.24 0.75
CA ASP A 183 12.75 1.50 1.42
C ASP A 183 12.59 2.51 2.57
N SER A 184 11.86 3.60 2.33
CA SER A 184 11.55 4.60 3.36
C SER A 184 10.73 4.01 4.52
N THR A 185 9.85 3.05 4.21
CA THR A 185 9.08 2.34 5.22
C THR A 185 9.94 1.37 6.02
N LEU A 186 10.80 0.60 5.36
CA LEU A 186 11.76 -0.30 6.00
C LEU A 186 12.70 0.43 6.96
N LYS A 187 13.15 1.63 6.57
CA LYS A 187 14.02 2.48 7.38
C LYS A 187 13.35 2.94 8.67
N SER A 188 12.04 3.14 8.65
CA SER A 188 11.27 3.77 9.73
C SER A 188 10.43 2.79 10.55
N ASN A 189 10.26 1.56 10.09
CA ASN A 189 9.42 0.55 10.74
C ASN A 189 10.02 -0.85 10.65
N LEU A 190 10.58 -1.33 11.76
CA LEU A 190 11.23 -2.64 11.88
C LEU A 190 10.28 -3.84 11.65
N SER A 191 8.97 -3.63 11.75
CA SER A 191 7.97 -4.70 11.56
C SER A 191 7.69 -5.00 10.09
N VAL A 192 8.14 -4.15 9.17
CA VAL A 192 8.12 -4.36 7.72
C VAL A 192 9.50 -4.86 7.29
N GLY A 193 9.57 -5.81 6.37
CA GLY A 193 10.87 -6.38 6.03
C GLY A 193 10.90 -7.26 4.79
N LEU A 194 12.11 -7.47 4.32
CA LEU A 194 12.43 -8.37 3.21
C LEU A 194 12.10 -9.84 3.55
N PRO A 195 11.89 -10.68 2.54
CA PRO A 195 11.84 -10.36 1.10
C PRO A 195 10.58 -9.61 0.68
N LEU A 196 10.64 -8.92 -0.48
CA LEU A 196 9.50 -8.23 -1.08
C LEU A 196 9.00 -9.00 -2.29
N ASP A 197 7.71 -8.90 -2.57
CA ASP A 197 7.10 -9.36 -3.82
C ASP A 197 6.71 -8.13 -4.64
N LEU A 198 7.32 -7.97 -5.82
CA LEU A 198 7.01 -6.94 -6.81
C LEU A 198 6.37 -7.59 -8.03
N LEU A 199 5.25 -7.04 -8.48
CA LEU A 199 4.56 -7.48 -9.68
C LEU A 199 4.21 -6.29 -10.55
N VAL A 200 4.52 -6.40 -11.86
CA VAL A 200 4.12 -5.46 -12.90
C VAL A 200 3.20 -6.17 -13.87
N TYR A 201 2.07 -5.56 -14.14
CA TYR A 201 1.06 -6.01 -15.10
C TYR A 201 0.86 -4.96 -16.18
N GLU A 202 1.04 -5.31 -17.43
CA GLU A 202 0.77 -4.47 -18.60
C GLU A 202 -0.69 -4.59 -19.01
N ALA A 203 -1.36 -3.46 -19.22
CA ALA A 203 -2.78 -3.42 -19.60
C ALA A 203 -3.05 -4.20 -20.87
N GLY A 204 -4.03 -5.11 -20.83
CA GLY A 204 -4.44 -5.95 -21.95
C GLY A 204 -3.62 -7.23 -22.14
N SER A 205 -2.52 -7.45 -21.40
CA SER A 205 -1.71 -8.66 -21.53
C SER A 205 -2.43 -9.93 -21.07
N LEU A 206 -3.34 -9.82 -20.10
CA LEU A 206 -4.08 -10.94 -19.47
C LEU A 206 -3.16 -12.07 -18.97
N GLN A 207 -1.97 -11.71 -18.58
CA GLN A 207 -0.95 -12.57 -17.98
C GLN A 207 0.04 -11.71 -17.19
N SER A 208 0.76 -12.32 -16.27
CA SER A 208 1.83 -11.62 -15.54
C SER A 208 2.94 -11.19 -16.49
N SER A 209 3.29 -9.90 -16.48
CA SER A 209 4.40 -9.39 -17.26
C SER A 209 5.72 -9.64 -16.54
N GLN A 210 5.78 -9.30 -15.25
CA GLN A 210 6.97 -9.52 -14.41
C GLN A 210 6.56 -9.77 -12.96
N ILE A 211 7.09 -10.82 -12.37
CA ILE A 211 6.99 -11.12 -10.93
C ILE A 211 8.39 -11.32 -10.39
N VAL A 212 8.79 -10.53 -9.40
CA VAL A 212 10.13 -10.55 -8.83
C VAL A 212 10.04 -10.65 -7.32
N CYS A 213 10.79 -11.60 -6.76
CA CYS A 213 11.08 -11.65 -5.33
C CYS A 213 12.39 -10.90 -5.06
N ILE A 214 12.33 -9.90 -4.21
CA ILE A 214 13.46 -9.01 -3.89
C ILE A 214 13.91 -9.34 -2.47
N ASP A 215 15.09 -9.88 -2.34
CA ASP A 215 15.77 -10.18 -1.08
C ASP A 215 16.87 -9.16 -0.75
N GLU A 216 17.60 -9.41 0.32
CA GLU A 216 18.70 -8.55 0.77
C GLU A 216 19.87 -8.47 -0.22
N GLN A 217 19.99 -9.44 -1.13
CA GLN A 217 21.09 -9.50 -2.11
C GLN A 217 20.71 -8.87 -3.45
N ASN A 218 19.46 -8.41 -3.62
CA ASN A 218 19.02 -7.80 -4.88
C ASN A 218 19.81 -6.51 -5.16
N PRO A 219 20.61 -6.44 -6.23
CA PRO A 219 21.53 -5.31 -6.46
C PRO A 219 20.81 -4.00 -6.76
N TYR A 220 19.64 -4.07 -7.40
CA TYR A 220 18.87 -2.87 -7.71
C TYR A 220 18.25 -2.27 -6.44
N PHE A 221 17.71 -3.10 -5.55
CA PHE A 221 17.16 -2.63 -4.28
C PHE A 221 18.26 -2.11 -3.33
N GLN A 222 19.42 -2.76 -3.30
CA GLN A 222 20.60 -2.26 -2.57
C GLN A 222 21.04 -0.88 -3.10
N MET A 223 21.04 -0.68 -4.42
CA MET A 223 21.35 0.62 -5.03
C MET A 223 20.35 1.68 -4.59
N ILE A 224 19.04 1.38 -4.58
CA ILE A 224 18.01 2.31 -4.06
C ILE A 224 18.31 2.66 -2.60
N HIS A 225 18.48 1.64 -1.75
CA HIS A 225 18.74 1.81 -0.32
C HIS A 225 19.95 2.71 -0.03
N ASN A 226 21.06 2.50 -0.74
CA ASN A 226 22.29 3.27 -0.54
C ASN A 226 22.21 4.68 -1.15
N THR A 227 21.51 4.85 -2.26
CA THR A 227 21.52 6.10 -3.04
C THR A 227 20.43 7.07 -2.58
N TRP A 228 19.24 6.58 -2.19
CA TRP A 228 18.08 7.43 -1.90
C TRP A 228 18.36 8.41 -0.75
N GLY A 229 18.91 7.92 0.36
CA GLY A 229 19.23 8.77 1.52
C GLY A 229 20.29 9.83 1.21
N GLN A 230 21.29 9.48 0.38
CA GLN A 230 22.31 10.42 -0.06
C GLN A 230 21.71 11.52 -0.94
N ARG A 231 20.88 11.14 -1.93
CA ARG A 231 20.23 12.11 -2.84
C ARG A 231 19.28 13.06 -2.11
N LEU A 232 18.55 12.55 -1.12
CA LEU A 232 17.71 13.40 -0.27
C LEU A 232 18.53 14.45 0.49
N ARG A 233 19.71 14.08 0.99
CA ARG A 233 20.62 15.01 1.67
C ARG A 233 21.15 16.07 0.71
N GLU A 234 21.59 15.67 -0.49
CA GLU A 234 22.04 16.58 -1.54
C GLU A 234 20.95 17.62 -1.90
N VAL A 235 19.70 17.15 -2.05
CA VAL A 235 18.55 18.03 -2.30
C VAL A 235 18.31 18.97 -1.10
N PHE A 236 18.34 18.43 0.13
CA PHE A 236 18.15 19.24 1.34
C PHE A 236 19.22 20.35 1.47
N GLU A 237 20.48 20.02 1.22
CA GLU A 237 21.61 20.98 1.25
C GLU A 237 21.51 22.06 0.17
N SER A 238 20.74 21.79 -0.92
CA SER A 238 20.50 22.79 -1.98
C SER A 238 19.39 23.79 -1.65
N ILE A 239 18.64 23.57 -0.57
CA ILE A 239 17.59 24.48 -0.10
C ILE A 239 18.24 25.51 0.83
N ASP A 240 18.03 26.79 0.53
CA ASP A 240 18.57 27.87 1.37
C ASP A 240 18.07 27.76 2.82
N ASP A 241 18.98 28.03 3.76
CA ASP A 241 18.64 28.09 5.17
C ASP A 241 17.69 29.25 5.49
N PRO A 242 16.78 29.10 6.46
CA PRO A 242 15.89 30.16 6.90
C PRO A 242 16.69 31.31 7.50
N ARG A 243 16.42 32.54 7.10
CA ARG A 243 17.03 33.74 7.66
C ARG A 243 16.13 34.37 8.70
N TRP A 244 16.73 34.71 9.86
CA TRP A 244 16.03 35.21 11.03
C TRP A 244 16.16 36.72 11.22
N ASP A 245 17.19 37.35 10.59
CA ASP A 245 17.63 38.73 10.82
C ASP A 245 17.16 39.76 9.81
N GLY A 246 16.46 39.35 8.75
CA GLY A 246 15.94 40.29 7.72
C GLY A 246 17.00 41.03 6.91
N SER A 247 18.26 40.63 6.97
CA SER A 247 19.39 41.38 6.41
C SER A 247 19.61 41.28 4.91
N SER A 248 18.75 40.54 4.16
CA SER A 248 18.87 40.38 2.71
C SER A 248 17.53 40.32 2.01
N SER A 249 17.41 41.07 0.92
CA SER A 249 16.20 41.19 0.09
C SER A 249 15.94 40.03 -0.88
N THR A 250 16.83 39.06 -0.97
CA THR A 250 16.81 38.02 -2.02
C THR A 250 16.28 36.68 -1.59
N HIS A 251 16.01 36.45 -0.31
CA HIS A 251 15.51 35.17 0.22
C HIS A 251 14.26 35.36 1.06
N PRO A 252 13.33 34.39 1.06
CA PRO A 252 12.11 34.48 1.84
C PRO A 252 12.43 34.59 3.34
N LEU A 253 11.95 35.66 3.97
CA LEU A 253 12.03 35.87 5.41
C LEU A 253 11.10 34.88 6.11
N MET A 254 11.61 34.22 7.16
CA MET A 254 10.79 33.59 8.21
C MET A 254 10.22 34.69 9.10
N SER A 255 9.44 35.59 8.51
CA SER A 255 8.76 36.63 9.26
C SER A 255 7.48 36.03 9.87
N PRO A 256 7.20 36.24 11.15
CA PRO A 256 5.94 35.80 11.74
C PRO A 256 4.81 36.49 10.97
N LEU A 257 4.02 35.73 10.23
CA LEU A 257 2.76 36.24 9.69
C LEU A 257 1.89 36.62 10.89
N GLN A 258 1.59 37.90 11.03
CA GLN A 258 0.80 38.49 12.14
C GLN A 258 -0.66 37.98 12.22
N ARG A 259 -0.96 36.83 11.60
CA ARG A 259 -2.32 36.26 11.55
C ARG A 259 -2.67 35.34 12.72
N HIS A 260 -1.69 34.99 13.55
CA HIS A 260 -1.90 34.12 14.70
C HIS A 260 -1.24 34.74 15.94
N GLU A 261 -1.86 34.54 17.09
CA GLU A 261 -1.22 34.92 18.36
C GLU A 261 0.13 34.21 18.49
N PRO A 262 1.18 34.93 18.89
CA PRO A 262 2.50 34.30 19.09
C PRO A 262 2.43 33.24 20.17
N VAL A 263 3.27 32.19 20.07
CA VAL A 263 3.41 31.19 21.11
C VAL A 263 3.74 31.87 22.43
N ARG A 264 2.90 31.62 23.45
CA ARG A 264 3.07 32.25 24.76
C ARG A 264 4.38 31.79 25.42
N LYS A 265 5.31 32.72 25.60
CA LYS A 265 6.57 32.46 26.28
C LYS A 265 6.33 32.46 27.79
N ILE A 266 6.63 31.35 28.45
CA ILE A 266 6.58 31.25 29.90
C ILE A 266 8.00 31.51 30.41
N THR A 267 8.23 32.64 31.09
CA THR A 267 9.52 32.97 31.71
C THR A 267 9.48 32.59 33.20
N HIS A 268 10.64 32.27 33.76
CA HIS A 268 10.77 31.95 35.18
C HIS A 268 10.31 33.14 36.03
N PRO A 269 9.55 32.92 37.13
CA PRO A 269 9.18 33.99 38.04
C PRO A 269 10.45 34.62 38.68
N GLY A 270 10.86 35.77 38.22
CA GLY A 270 12.06 36.47 38.64
C GLY A 270 12.92 37.09 37.53
N GLU A 271 12.70 36.67 36.26
CA GLU A 271 13.32 37.35 35.12
C GLU A 271 12.44 38.52 34.67
N ARG A 272 12.97 39.74 34.87
CA ARG A 272 12.32 40.93 34.26
C ARG A 272 12.52 40.92 32.77
N ILE A 273 11.44 41.03 32.02
CA ILE A 273 11.45 41.28 30.59
C ILE A 273 12.12 42.66 30.40
N VAL A 274 13.31 42.67 29.78
CA VAL A 274 13.99 43.90 29.31
C VAL A 274 13.53 44.20 27.90
#